data_9b7f309f07c535092750227b54aab129
#
_entry.id   9b7f309f07c535092750227b54aab129
#
_cell.length_a   1.000
_cell.length_b   1.000
_cell.length_c   1.000
_cell.angle_alpha   90.00
_cell.angle_beta   90.00
_cell.angle_gamma   90.00
#
_symmetry.space_group_name_H-M   'P 1'
#
loop_
_entity.id
_entity.type
_entity.pdbx_description
1 polymer ?
#
loop_
_entity_poly.entity_id
_entity_poly.type
_entity_poly.pdbx_seq_one_letter_code
_entity_poly.pdbx_strand_id
1 'polypeptide(L)'
;MKIFALLCFLLAPQAWAGWSVSSYNIRNFDHDPKAGPTNLSELGNTLQAFKSDVMVFVEVVNLAAFKSVVKENLPGYIVTSSACGGFGKQKLAIVYNPKVFKFISSAEDLTFSSSSAACGSLRPVFLVTLKHKLNNKVYVFAAVHLKAGGEESAMTQRWAQYELLGKLVSQYKSHNLIMMGDFNTTGYNLKNEDFTKFDKLLSTSSLTTMSQSLSCTSYWSGTLGTGKHQSSILDHIVLEDDLVAGVQDVYFGSHCAKLDCKDATPEELGISYQTVSDHCPIQVTFK
;
A
#
# COMPACT_ATOMS: atom_id res chain seq x y z
N MET A 1 40.19 -19.17 -52.20
CA MET A 1 39.12 -18.23 -51.79
C MET A 1 38.58 -18.70 -50.46
N LYS A 2 38.96 -18.07 -49.35
CA LYS A 2 38.46 -18.42 -48.00
C LYS A 2 37.33 -17.46 -47.66
N ILE A 3 36.12 -17.99 -47.54
CA ILE A 3 34.92 -17.23 -47.14
C ILE A 3 34.95 -17.11 -45.62
N PHE A 4 35.14 -15.90 -45.09
CA PHE A 4 34.96 -15.59 -43.68
C PHE A 4 33.45 -15.35 -43.42
N ALA A 5 32.79 -16.27 -42.74
CA ALA A 5 31.43 -16.05 -42.27
C ALA A 5 31.48 -15.13 -41.02
N LEU A 6 31.00 -13.92 -41.17
CA LEU A 6 30.84 -12.94 -40.09
C LEU A 6 29.58 -13.33 -39.26
N LEU A 7 29.80 -13.93 -38.11
CA LEU A 7 28.71 -14.22 -37.18
C LEU A 7 28.30 -12.93 -36.46
N CYS A 8 27.24 -12.25 -36.94
CA CYS A 8 26.60 -11.16 -36.24
C CYS A 8 25.79 -11.74 -35.04
N PHE A 9 26.35 -11.63 -33.86
CA PHE A 9 25.57 -11.81 -32.63
C PHE A 9 24.56 -10.66 -32.51
N LEU A 10 23.33 -10.92 -32.87
CA LEU A 10 22.21 -10.05 -32.52
C LEU A 10 22.02 -10.13 -30.99
N LEU A 11 22.54 -9.13 -30.30
CA LEU A 11 22.18 -8.89 -28.90
C LEU A 11 20.70 -8.51 -28.91
N ALA A 12 19.83 -9.49 -28.71
CA ALA A 12 18.43 -9.21 -28.40
C ALA A 12 18.40 -8.31 -27.15
N PRO A 13 17.69 -7.16 -27.16
CA PRO A 13 17.53 -6.39 -25.96
C PRO A 13 16.89 -7.29 -24.93
N GLN A 14 17.57 -7.50 -23.80
CA GLN A 14 16.97 -8.17 -22.65
C GLN A 14 15.77 -7.32 -22.26
N ALA A 15 14.57 -7.79 -22.57
CA ALA A 15 13.35 -7.23 -22.02
C ALA A 15 13.49 -7.37 -20.49
N TRP A 16 13.70 -6.27 -19.81
CA TRP A 16 13.74 -6.23 -18.35
C TRP A 16 12.38 -6.75 -17.88
N ALA A 17 12.40 -7.86 -17.19
CA ALA A 17 11.17 -8.32 -16.56
C ALA A 17 10.72 -7.22 -15.60
N GLY A 18 9.59 -6.61 -15.88
CA GLY A 18 8.97 -5.61 -15.02
C GLY A 18 8.76 -6.18 -13.63
N TRP A 19 8.62 -5.31 -12.66
CA TRP A 19 8.30 -5.66 -11.28
C TRP A 19 7.10 -4.88 -10.80
N SER A 20 6.53 -5.27 -9.67
CA SER A 20 5.27 -4.67 -9.21
C SER A 20 5.23 -4.49 -7.70
N VAL A 21 4.43 -3.49 -7.28
CA VAL A 21 4.10 -3.25 -5.88
C VAL A 21 2.59 -3.18 -5.70
N SER A 22 2.09 -3.58 -4.54
CA SER A 22 0.69 -3.43 -4.19
C SER A 22 0.48 -3.04 -2.73
N SER A 23 -0.66 -2.42 -2.44
CA SER A 23 -1.09 -2.05 -1.09
C SER A 23 -2.50 -2.52 -0.84
N TYR A 24 -2.78 -3.02 0.37
CA TYR A 24 -4.11 -3.45 0.78
C TYR A 24 -4.31 -3.28 2.29
N ASN A 25 -5.29 -2.46 2.68
CA ASN A 25 -5.83 -2.48 4.03
C ASN A 25 -6.76 -3.68 4.16
N ILE A 26 -6.49 -4.62 5.07
CA ILE A 26 -7.23 -5.86 5.26
C ILE A 26 -8.14 -5.84 6.50
N ARG A 27 -8.60 -4.67 6.87
CA ARG A 27 -9.60 -4.36 7.90
C ARG A 27 -9.52 -5.25 9.12
N ASN A 28 -8.69 -4.87 10.10
CA ASN A 28 -8.52 -5.60 11.38
C ASN A 28 -8.40 -7.12 11.19
N PHE A 29 -7.54 -7.55 10.27
CA PHE A 29 -7.42 -8.94 9.83
C PHE A 29 -7.61 -9.95 10.94
N ASP A 30 -8.60 -10.86 10.76
CA ASP A 30 -9.02 -11.93 11.66
C ASP A 30 -9.49 -11.47 13.05
N HIS A 31 -9.80 -10.18 13.19
CA HIS A 31 -10.23 -9.61 14.47
C HIS A 31 -11.16 -8.38 14.33
N ASP A 32 -11.94 -8.31 13.25
CA ASP A 32 -12.89 -7.21 13.07
C ASP A 32 -14.13 -7.42 13.95
N PRO A 33 -14.45 -6.48 14.87
CA PRO A 33 -15.57 -6.65 15.79
C PRO A 33 -16.95 -6.52 15.10
N LYS A 34 -17.01 -5.99 13.87
CA LYS A 34 -18.26 -5.78 13.13
C LYS A 34 -18.47 -6.82 12.05
N ALA A 35 -17.40 -7.15 11.29
CA ALA A 35 -17.47 -8.09 10.17
C ALA A 35 -17.18 -9.54 10.58
N GLY A 36 -16.66 -9.75 11.80
CA GLY A 36 -16.26 -11.07 12.26
C GLY A 36 -14.92 -11.52 11.67
N PRO A 37 -14.62 -12.83 11.69
CA PRO A 37 -13.35 -13.34 11.15
C PRO A 37 -13.26 -13.14 9.64
N THR A 38 -12.05 -12.81 9.18
CA THR A 38 -11.78 -12.62 7.76
C THR A 38 -12.00 -13.91 6.97
N ASN A 39 -12.65 -13.82 5.81
CA ASN A 39 -12.76 -14.93 4.86
C ASN A 39 -11.39 -15.18 4.21
N LEU A 40 -10.68 -16.21 4.71
CA LEU A 40 -9.31 -16.51 4.29
C LEU A 40 -9.24 -16.97 2.82
N SER A 41 -10.28 -17.65 2.31
CA SER A 41 -10.33 -18.06 0.91
C SER A 41 -10.45 -16.87 -0.02
N GLU A 42 -11.32 -15.90 0.29
CA GLU A 42 -11.51 -14.69 -0.49
C GLU A 42 -10.26 -13.80 -0.44
N LEU A 43 -9.63 -13.67 0.74
CA LEU A 43 -8.35 -13.00 0.85
C LEU A 43 -7.27 -13.70 0.02
N GLY A 44 -7.20 -15.04 0.06
CA GLY A 44 -6.27 -15.84 -0.75
C GLY A 44 -6.43 -15.58 -2.24
N ASN A 45 -7.65 -15.57 -2.75
CA ASN A 45 -7.96 -15.22 -4.14
C ASN A 45 -7.46 -13.83 -4.50
N THR A 46 -7.67 -12.85 -3.60
CA THR A 46 -7.19 -11.48 -3.78
C THR A 46 -5.66 -11.42 -3.82
N LEU A 47 -4.97 -12.12 -2.92
CA LEU A 47 -3.50 -12.21 -2.91
C LEU A 47 -2.94 -12.78 -4.21
N GLN A 48 -3.59 -13.79 -4.78
CA GLN A 48 -3.17 -14.39 -6.05
C GLN A 48 -3.44 -13.45 -7.24
N ALA A 49 -4.58 -12.76 -7.25
CA ALA A 49 -4.95 -11.83 -8.31
C ALA A 49 -4.05 -10.57 -8.33
N PHE A 50 -3.66 -10.07 -7.16
CA PHE A 50 -2.79 -8.88 -6.99
C PHE A 50 -1.37 -9.24 -6.57
N LYS A 51 -0.93 -10.43 -6.93
CA LYS A 51 0.43 -10.89 -6.66
C LYS A 51 1.45 -9.91 -7.21
N SER A 52 2.17 -9.24 -6.29
CA SER A 52 3.21 -8.26 -6.60
C SER A 52 4.53 -8.67 -5.98
N ASP A 53 5.63 -8.12 -6.49
CA ASP A 53 6.96 -8.45 -5.96
C ASP A 53 7.22 -7.84 -4.58
N VAL A 54 6.55 -6.72 -4.27
CA VAL A 54 6.46 -6.17 -2.91
C VAL A 54 5.02 -5.77 -2.63
N MET A 55 4.49 -6.20 -1.48
CA MET A 55 3.12 -5.91 -1.07
C MET A 55 3.11 -5.35 0.34
N VAL A 56 2.39 -4.26 0.55
CA VAL A 56 2.10 -3.68 1.87
C VAL A 56 0.70 -4.09 2.31
N PHE A 57 0.62 -4.55 3.55
CA PHE A 57 -0.65 -4.81 4.23
C PHE A 57 -0.72 -4.00 5.50
N VAL A 58 -1.84 -3.35 5.73
CA VAL A 58 -2.12 -2.63 6.97
C VAL A 58 -3.33 -3.26 7.68
N GLU A 59 -3.46 -2.97 8.98
CA GLU A 59 -4.45 -3.59 9.86
C GLU A 59 -4.27 -5.10 10.10
N VAL A 60 -3.03 -5.58 10.08
CA VAL A 60 -2.71 -6.97 10.40
C VAL A 60 -2.75 -7.17 11.92
N VAL A 61 -3.91 -7.56 12.49
CA VAL A 61 -4.07 -7.80 13.92
C VAL A 61 -3.55 -9.18 14.31
N ASN A 62 -3.94 -10.23 13.58
CA ASN A 62 -3.45 -11.59 13.80
C ASN A 62 -2.29 -11.92 12.84
N LEU A 63 -1.08 -11.51 13.21
CA LEU A 63 0.11 -11.73 12.37
C LEU A 63 0.41 -13.21 12.10
N ALA A 64 0.13 -14.10 13.06
CA ALA A 64 0.42 -15.53 12.88
C ALA A 64 -0.48 -16.15 11.81
N ALA A 65 -1.78 -15.86 11.86
CA ALA A 65 -2.74 -16.28 10.85
C ALA A 65 -2.41 -15.65 9.47
N PHE A 66 -2.05 -14.36 9.44
CA PHE A 66 -1.65 -13.68 8.21
C PHE A 66 -0.45 -14.36 7.54
N LYS A 67 0.60 -14.69 8.31
CA LYS A 67 1.77 -15.43 7.79
C LYS A 67 1.38 -16.78 7.19
N SER A 68 0.40 -17.48 7.79
CA SER A 68 -0.10 -18.77 7.27
C SER A 68 -0.82 -18.57 5.94
N VAL A 69 -1.69 -17.57 5.82
CA VAL A 69 -2.39 -17.22 4.56
C VAL A 69 -1.39 -16.86 3.45
N VAL A 70 -0.38 -16.05 3.77
CA VAL A 70 0.67 -15.70 2.79
C VAL A 70 1.46 -16.94 2.37
N LYS A 71 1.86 -17.79 3.31
CA LYS A 71 2.60 -19.02 3.00
C LYS A 71 1.83 -19.95 2.06
N GLU A 72 0.51 -20.07 2.26
CA GLU A 72 -0.37 -20.91 1.46
C GLU A 72 -0.58 -20.37 0.05
N ASN A 73 -0.86 -19.06 -0.07
CA ASN A 73 -1.27 -18.44 -1.33
C ASN A 73 -0.11 -17.85 -2.15
N LEU A 74 1.01 -17.54 -1.51
CA LEU A 74 2.22 -16.96 -2.10
C LEU A 74 3.46 -17.73 -1.66
N PRO A 75 3.58 -19.03 -2.05
CA PRO A 75 4.69 -19.86 -1.58
C PRO A 75 6.05 -19.27 -1.94
N GLY A 76 6.92 -19.19 -0.93
CA GLY A 76 8.27 -18.65 -1.06
C GLY A 76 8.39 -17.14 -0.83
N TYR A 77 7.29 -16.41 -0.66
CA TYR A 77 7.34 -15.00 -0.24
C TYR A 77 7.73 -14.88 1.24
N ILE A 78 8.34 -13.76 1.59
CA ILE A 78 8.80 -13.47 2.94
C ILE A 78 7.93 -12.35 3.53
N VAL A 79 7.47 -12.56 4.77
CA VAL A 79 6.68 -11.58 5.53
C VAL A 79 7.56 -10.93 6.58
N THR A 80 7.67 -9.61 6.55
CA THR A 80 8.20 -8.75 7.61
C THR A 80 7.07 -7.90 8.18
N SER A 81 7.15 -7.50 9.44
CA SER A 81 6.08 -6.67 10.04
C SER A 81 6.62 -5.77 11.12
N SER A 82 5.89 -4.68 11.39
CA SER A 82 6.11 -3.85 12.56
C SER A 82 5.89 -4.63 13.86
N ALA A 83 6.60 -4.28 14.91
CA ALA A 83 6.33 -4.75 16.27
C ALA A 83 5.11 -4.02 16.84
N CYS A 84 5.04 -2.70 16.62
CA CYS A 84 3.95 -1.85 17.07
C CYS A 84 2.76 -1.83 16.10
N GLY A 85 1.55 -1.64 16.64
CA GLY A 85 0.30 -1.56 15.87
C GLY A 85 -0.72 -0.58 16.46
N GLY A 86 -0.28 0.29 17.38
CA GLY A 86 -1.18 1.20 18.11
C GLY A 86 -2.14 0.47 19.05
N PHE A 87 -3.14 1.18 19.56
CA PHE A 87 -4.15 0.59 20.45
C PHE A 87 -4.95 -0.53 19.79
N GLY A 88 -5.21 -0.43 18.48
CA GLY A 88 -5.90 -1.46 17.70
C GLY A 88 -5.07 -2.70 17.40
N LYS A 89 -3.80 -2.76 17.82
CA LYS A 89 -2.85 -3.83 17.48
C LYS A 89 -2.68 -4.05 15.96
N GLN A 90 -3.03 -3.05 15.18
CA GLN A 90 -3.03 -3.03 13.69
C GLN A 90 -1.60 -2.91 13.16
N LYS A 91 -0.89 -4.04 13.06
CA LYS A 91 0.47 -4.07 12.53
C LYS A 91 0.49 -3.74 11.03
N LEU A 92 1.64 -3.23 10.60
CA LEU A 92 1.95 -3.06 9.19
C LEU A 92 2.85 -4.21 8.76
N ALA A 93 2.54 -4.83 7.63
CA ALA A 93 3.34 -5.91 7.09
C ALA A 93 3.82 -5.59 5.67
N ILE A 94 5.06 -5.96 5.37
CA ILE A 94 5.62 -5.93 4.02
C ILE A 94 5.97 -7.36 3.63
N VAL A 95 5.36 -7.81 2.53
CA VAL A 95 5.55 -9.13 1.94
C VAL A 95 6.33 -8.95 0.65
N TYR A 96 7.41 -9.70 0.45
CA TYR A 96 8.21 -9.54 -0.76
C TYR A 96 8.65 -10.87 -1.37
N ASN A 97 8.87 -10.83 -2.70
CA ASN A 97 9.38 -11.94 -3.50
C ASN A 97 10.92 -12.02 -3.39
N PRO A 98 11.49 -13.00 -2.67
CA PRO A 98 12.93 -13.09 -2.52
C PRO A 98 13.66 -13.52 -3.81
N LYS A 99 12.94 -13.91 -4.86
CA LYS A 99 13.53 -14.16 -6.18
C LYS A 99 13.88 -12.84 -6.87
N VAL A 100 13.11 -11.77 -6.63
CA VAL A 100 13.27 -10.44 -7.24
C VAL A 100 14.07 -9.50 -6.34
N PHE A 101 13.79 -9.53 -5.03
CA PHE A 101 14.41 -8.64 -4.07
C PHE A 101 15.26 -9.38 -3.03
N LYS A 102 16.35 -8.73 -2.61
CA LYS A 102 17.19 -9.16 -1.47
C LYS A 102 16.93 -8.21 -0.30
N PHE A 103 16.62 -8.76 0.86
CA PHE A 103 16.48 -8.01 2.11
C PHE A 103 17.81 -7.38 2.55
N ILE A 104 17.78 -6.13 2.99
CA ILE A 104 18.89 -5.42 3.59
C ILE A 104 18.61 -5.14 5.07
N SER A 105 17.51 -4.41 5.36
CA SER A 105 17.17 -4.01 6.73
C SER A 105 15.70 -3.69 6.88
N SER A 106 15.24 -3.58 8.13
CA SER A 106 13.94 -3.01 8.47
C SER A 106 14.05 -2.12 9.70
N ALA A 107 13.17 -1.13 9.80
CA ALA A 107 13.08 -0.20 10.91
C ALA A 107 11.62 0.25 11.13
N GLU A 108 11.34 0.76 12.33
CA GLU A 108 10.07 1.43 12.64
C GLU A 108 10.36 2.88 13.02
N ASP A 109 9.65 3.82 12.37
CA ASP A 109 9.65 5.20 12.83
C ASP A 109 8.51 5.40 13.84
N LEU A 110 8.87 5.32 15.12
CA LEU A 110 7.93 5.44 16.23
C LEU A 110 7.41 6.87 16.45
N THR A 111 7.98 7.89 15.80
CA THR A 111 7.48 9.28 15.90
C THR A 111 6.04 9.39 15.41
N PHE A 112 5.63 8.53 14.47
CA PHE A 112 4.26 8.45 13.97
C PHE A 112 3.28 7.82 14.96
N SER A 113 3.76 7.10 15.95
CA SER A 113 2.92 6.33 16.90
C SER A 113 2.42 7.15 18.08
N SER A 114 2.62 8.47 18.10
CA SER A 114 2.38 9.37 19.23
C SER A 114 3.28 9.11 20.46
N SER A 115 4.33 8.29 20.31
CA SER A 115 5.35 8.04 21.33
C SER A 115 6.64 7.64 20.65
N SER A 116 7.73 8.33 20.95
CA SER A 116 9.06 8.00 20.38
C SER A 116 9.79 6.86 21.12
N ALA A 117 9.30 6.47 22.29
CA ALA A 117 10.01 5.55 23.19
C ALA A 117 9.38 4.15 23.26
N ALA A 118 8.13 3.99 22.81
CA ALA A 118 7.38 2.73 22.88
C ALA A 118 6.25 2.70 21.86
N CYS A 119 5.56 1.56 21.75
CA CYS A 119 4.33 1.48 20.97
C CYS A 119 3.28 2.44 21.54
N GLY A 120 3.00 3.52 20.83
CA GLY A 120 2.01 4.52 21.19
C GLY A 120 0.59 4.12 20.78
N SER A 121 -0.30 5.11 20.77
CA SER A 121 -1.72 4.90 20.41
C SER A 121 -1.95 4.74 18.90
N LEU A 122 -1.07 5.30 18.08
CA LEU A 122 -1.12 5.22 16.62
C LEU A 122 -0.08 4.20 16.08
N ARG A 123 -0.14 3.93 14.80
CA ARG A 123 0.80 3.01 14.11
C ARG A 123 2.09 3.75 13.75
N PRO A 124 3.26 3.08 13.82
CA PRO A 124 4.50 3.63 13.27
C PRO A 124 4.45 3.66 11.75
N VAL A 125 5.43 4.29 11.11
CA VAL A 125 5.78 3.93 9.73
C VAL A 125 6.74 2.76 9.79
N PHE A 126 6.47 1.70 9.01
CA PHE A 126 7.33 0.52 8.95
C PHE A 126 8.12 0.52 7.65
N LEU A 127 9.43 0.55 7.77
CA LEU A 127 10.39 0.68 6.67
C LEU A 127 11.08 -0.65 6.40
N VAL A 128 11.15 -1.04 5.12
CA VAL A 128 11.95 -2.18 4.67
C VAL A 128 12.83 -1.76 3.51
N THR A 129 14.12 -1.94 3.66
CA THR A 129 15.10 -1.68 2.60
C THR A 129 15.38 -2.98 1.84
N LEU A 130 15.13 -2.97 0.55
CA LEU A 130 15.33 -4.10 -0.34
C LEU A 130 16.24 -3.71 -1.50
N LYS A 131 17.07 -4.65 -1.96
CA LYS A 131 17.87 -4.51 -3.18
C LYS A 131 17.25 -5.33 -4.30
N HIS A 132 16.89 -4.69 -5.40
CA HIS A 132 16.40 -5.37 -6.61
C HIS A 132 17.57 -6.13 -7.28
N LYS A 133 17.38 -7.42 -7.54
CA LYS A 133 18.47 -8.32 -7.93
C LYS A 133 18.97 -8.11 -9.36
N LEU A 134 18.09 -7.68 -10.27
CA LEU A 134 18.47 -7.48 -11.68
C LEU A 134 19.24 -6.16 -11.89
N ASN A 135 18.67 -5.03 -11.41
CA ASN A 135 19.26 -3.71 -11.64
C ASN A 135 20.21 -3.24 -10.54
N ASN A 136 20.34 -4.02 -9.45
CA ASN A 136 21.13 -3.70 -8.25
C ASN A 136 20.74 -2.42 -7.51
N LYS A 137 19.64 -1.77 -7.88
CA LYS A 137 19.12 -0.60 -7.15
C LYS A 137 18.59 -0.98 -5.78
N VAL A 138 18.75 -0.08 -4.84
CA VAL A 138 18.19 -0.19 -3.49
C VAL A 138 16.93 0.65 -3.44
N TYR A 139 15.88 0.09 -2.85
CA TYR A 139 14.60 0.73 -2.65
C TYR A 139 14.25 0.70 -1.16
N VAL A 140 13.63 1.77 -0.68
CA VAL A 140 13.04 1.82 0.67
C VAL A 140 11.52 1.79 0.51
N PHE A 141 10.91 0.75 1.05
CA PHE A 141 9.45 0.61 1.08
C PHE A 141 8.95 1.03 2.45
N ALA A 142 8.07 2.00 2.50
CA ALA A 142 7.48 2.50 3.72
C ALA A 142 5.99 2.13 3.77
N ALA A 143 5.63 1.24 4.69
CA ALA A 143 4.24 0.94 4.99
C ALA A 143 3.66 2.02 5.90
N VAL A 144 2.53 2.60 5.49
CA VAL A 144 1.88 3.75 6.14
C VAL A 144 0.46 3.39 6.51
N HIS A 145 0.03 3.74 7.73
CA HIS A 145 -1.37 3.73 8.14
C HIS A 145 -1.61 4.89 9.10
N LEU A 146 -2.04 6.02 8.54
CA LEU A 146 -2.18 7.27 9.28
C LEU A 146 -3.46 7.31 10.13
N LYS A 147 -3.67 8.40 10.85
CA LYS A 147 -4.83 8.61 11.71
C LYS A 147 -6.11 8.63 10.90
N ALA A 148 -7.02 7.71 11.18
CA ALA A 148 -8.36 7.65 10.61
C ALA A 148 -9.29 8.71 11.21
N GLY A 149 -10.34 9.06 10.46
CA GLY A 149 -11.43 9.94 10.89
C GLY A 149 -11.49 11.25 10.09
N GLY A 150 -12.70 11.74 9.91
CA GLY A 150 -12.99 13.01 9.21
C GLY A 150 -13.27 14.17 10.16
N GLU A 151 -13.32 13.95 11.47
CA GLU A 151 -13.46 15.00 12.49
C GLU A 151 -12.17 15.84 12.60
N GLU A 152 -12.30 17.09 12.99
CA GLU A 152 -11.21 18.08 13.05
C GLU A 152 -9.99 17.59 13.85
N SER A 153 -10.24 16.94 14.99
CA SER A 153 -9.17 16.41 15.85
C SER A 153 -8.37 15.29 15.18
N ALA A 154 -9.02 14.43 14.40
CA ALA A 154 -8.34 13.38 13.64
C ALA A 154 -7.57 13.94 12.44
N MET A 155 -8.17 14.89 11.72
CA MET A 155 -7.50 15.57 10.63
C MET A 155 -6.25 16.32 11.11
N THR A 156 -6.32 17.04 12.22
CA THR A 156 -5.17 17.74 12.82
C THR A 156 -4.03 16.76 13.15
N GLN A 157 -4.33 15.60 13.73
CA GLN A 157 -3.33 14.58 14.01
C GLN A 157 -2.72 14.01 12.70
N ARG A 158 -3.54 13.78 11.67
CA ARG A 158 -3.07 13.31 10.37
C ARG A 158 -2.21 14.35 9.66
N TRP A 159 -2.55 15.64 9.74
CA TRP A 159 -1.72 16.72 9.18
C TRP A 159 -0.34 16.78 9.84
N ALA A 160 -0.28 16.61 11.17
CA ALA A 160 1.02 16.45 11.84
C ALA A 160 1.80 15.23 11.34
N GLN A 161 1.13 14.13 11.01
CA GLN A 161 1.76 12.96 10.40
C GLN A 161 2.23 13.25 8.96
N TYR A 162 1.53 14.08 8.17
CA TYR A 162 2.04 14.52 6.85
C TYR A 162 3.35 15.32 6.98
N GLU A 163 3.49 16.15 8.00
CA GLU A 163 4.74 16.86 8.28
C GLU A 163 5.90 15.89 8.65
N LEU A 164 5.59 14.85 9.41
CA LEU A 164 6.57 13.78 9.71
C LEU A 164 6.95 13.00 8.44
N LEU A 165 6.00 12.72 7.52
CA LEU A 165 6.31 12.10 6.23
C LEU A 165 7.25 12.97 5.39
N GLY A 166 7.07 14.30 5.37
CA GLY A 166 7.99 15.21 4.68
C GLY A 166 9.42 15.13 5.24
N LYS A 167 9.57 14.99 6.57
CA LYS A 167 10.89 14.76 7.20
C LYS A 167 11.47 13.41 6.82
N LEU A 168 10.64 12.36 6.84
CA LEU A 168 11.04 11.01 6.44
C LEU A 168 11.55 10.98 4.99
N VAL A 169 10.82 11.63 4.07
CA VAL A 169 11.25 11.75 2.66
C VAL A 169 12.61 12.42 2.55
N SER A 170 12.82 13.51 3.29
CA SER A 170 14.11 14.22 3.29
C SER A 170 15.25 13.34 3.81
N GLN A 171 14.98 12.47 4.79
CA GLN A 171 15.95 11.53 5.34
C GLN A 171 16.32 10.42 4.35
N TYR A 172 15.35 9.96 3.55
CA TYR A 172 15.53 8.87 2.58
C TYR A 172 15.66 9.36 1.13
N LYS A 173 15.88 10.66 0.92
CA LYS A 173 16.07 11.24 -0.41
C LYS A 173 17.17 10.48 -1.17
N SER A 174 16.91 10.16 -2.42
CA SER A 174 17.81 9.38 -3.30
C SER A 174 17.91 7.87 -2.97
N HIS A 175 17.02 7.34 -2.12
CA HIS A 175 16.96 5.91 -1.81
C HIS A 175 15.84 5.17 -2.55
N ASN A 176 15.28 5.78 -3.61
CA ASN A 176 14.12 5.24 -4.33
C ASN A 176 12.99 4.89 -3.35
N LEU A 177 12.52 5.89 -2.60
CA LEU A 177 11.47 5.72 -1.59
C LEU A 177 10.12 5.49 -2.25
N ILE A 178 9.42 4.45 -1.79
CA ILE A 178 8.05 4.11 -2.17
C ILE A 178 7.23 3.99 -0.89
N MET A 179 6.26 4.89 -0.69
CA MET A 179 5.35 4.84 0.44
C MET A 179 4.02 4.24 0.01
N MET A 180 3.52 3.28 0.76
CA MET A 180 2.30 2.54 0.42
C MET A 180 1.45 2.30 1.66
N GLY A 181 0.14 2.34 1.51
CA GLY A 181 -0.78 2.03 2.60
C GLY A 181 -1.99 2.94 2.62
N ASP A 182 -2.65 2.94 3.76
CA ASP A 182 -3.81 3.76 4.05
C ASP A 182 -3.37 5.10 4.67
N PHE A 183 -3.41 6.15 3.86
CA PHE A 183 -3.10 7.52 4.29
C PHE A 183 -4.30 8.20 4.95
N ASN A 184 -5.49 7.58 4.89
CA ASN A 184 -6.73 8.11 5.42
C ASN A 184 -7.06 9.53 4.92
N THR A 185 -6.77 9.82 3.65
CA THR A 185 -7.00 11.12 2.99
C THR A 185 -8.49 11.41 2.82
N THR A 186 -9.17 11.70 3.92
CA THR A 186 -10.62 11.97 3.92
C THR A 186 -10.95 13.17 3.03
N GLY A 187 -11.96 13.00 2.15
CA GLY A 187 -12.35 14.04 1.22
C GLY A 187 -11.38 14.29 0.05
N TYR A 188 -10.54 13.30 -0.28
CA TYR A 188 -9.62 13.38 -1.44
C TYR A 188 -10.38 13.75 -2.74
N ASN A 189 -11.51 13.11 -3.00
CA ASN A 189 -12.35 13.39 -4.16
C ASN A 189 -13.06 14.77 -4.09
N LEU A 190 -13.29 15.28 -2.88
CA LEU A 190 -13.94 16.57 -2.64
C LEU A 190 -12.95 17.74 -2.65
N LYS A 191 -11.65 17.46 -2.72
CA LYS A 191 -10.58 18.47 -2.69
C LYS A 191 -10.67 19.40 -1.47
N ASN A 192 -11.02 18.85 -0.31
CA ASN A 192 -11.16 19.58 0.94
C ASN A 192 -9.78 19.99 1.55
N GLU A 193 -9.77 20.47 2.78
CA GLU A 193 -8.54 20.88 3.45
C GLU A 193 -7.56 19.72 3.67
N ASP A 194 -8.05 18.53 4.00
CA ASP A 194 -7.19 17.36 4.17
C ASP A 194 -6.47 16.99 2.86
N PHE A 195 -7.19 17.03 1.73
CA PHE A 195 -6.59 16.92 0.41
C PHE A 195 -5.49 17.99 0.20
N THR A 196 -5.79 19.24 0.53
CA THR A 196 -4.83 20.36 0.35
C THR A 196 -3.54 20.14 1.14
N LYS A 197 -3.65 19.62 2.37
CA LYS A 197 -2.47 19.29 3.19
C LYS A 197 -1.67 18.11 2.62
N PHE A 198 -2.36 17.09 2.12
CA PHE A 198 -1.72 15.94 1.45
C PHE A 198 -1.03 16.37 0.15
N ASP A 199 -1.71 17.14 -0.70
CA ASP A 199 -1.15 17.68 -1.95
C ASP A 199 0.08 18.59 -1.69
N LYS A 200 0.05 19.37 -0.62
CA LYS A 200 1.22 20.15 -0.17
C LYS A 200 2.39 19.23 0.20
N LEU A 201 2.16 18.13 0.93
CA LEU A 201 3.22 17.15 1.21
C LEU A 201 3.82 16.63 -0.11
N LEU A 202 2.99 16.22 -1.07
CA LEU A 202 3.47 15.69 -2.34
C LEU A 202 4.32 16.71 -3.09
N SER A 203 3.79 17.91 -3.30
CA SER A 203 4.45 18.97 -4.09
C SER A 203 5.74 19.48 -3.46
N THR A 204 5.79 19.63 -2.12
CA THR A 204 7.00 20.12 -1.42
C THR A 204 8.08 19.05 -1.26
N SER A 205 7.75 17.78 -1.42
CA SER A 205 8.67 16.65 -1.24
C SER A 205 9.08 15.97 -2.56
N SER A 206 8.66 16.49 -3.70
CA SER A 206 8.90 15.88 -5.04
C SER A 206 8.37 14.45 -5.09
N LEU A 207 7.09 14.30 -4.77
CA LEU A 207 6.38 13.03 -4.71
C LEU A 207 5.16 13.06 -5.62
N THR A 208 4.86 11.91 -6.21
CA THR A 208 3.63 11.71 -6.99
C THR A 208 2.86 10.51 -6.44
N THR A 209 1.55 10.69 -6.20
CA THR A 209 0.68 9.55 -5.87
C THR A 209 0.13 8.91 -7.12
N MET A 210 0.30 7.58 -7.24
CA MET A 210 -0.25 6.81 -8.35
C MET A 210 -1.75 6.64 -8.25
N SER A 211 -2.31 6.77 -7.04
CA SER A 211 -3.76 6.68 -6.82
C SER A 211 -4.56 7.85 -7.40
N GLN A 212 -3.92 8.92 -7.87
CA GLN A 212 -4.59 10.03 -8.56
C GLN A 212 -5.28 9.61 -9.87
N SER A 213 -4.85 8.49 -10.47
CA SER A 213 -5.45 7.93 -11.68
C SER A 213 -6.63 6.99 -11.38
N LEU A 214 -6.90 6.70 -10.10
CA LEU A 214 -7.96 5.81 -9.65
C LEU A 214 -9.21 6.61 -9.26
N SER A 215 -10.38 5.97 -9.34
CA SER A 215 -11.66 6.59 -8.94
C SER A 215 -11.97 6.34 -7.46
N CYS A 216 -11.52 5.21 -6.89
CA CYS A 216 -11.64 4.89 -5.46
C CYS A 216 -10.64 3.81 -5.05
N THR A 217 -10.45 3.70 -3.72
CA THR A 217 -9.68 2.62 -3.09
C THR A 217 -10.42 2.02 -1.89
N SER A 218 -11.54 2.59 -1.49
CA SER A 218 -12.32 2.16 -0.32
C SER A 218 -13.77 2.59 -0.42
N TYR A 219 -14.61 2.01 0.45
CA TYR A 219 -15.99 2.39 0.68
C TYR A 219 -16.27 2.61 2.16
N TRP A 220 -17.06 3.59 2.50
CA TRP A 220 -17.47 3.87 3.87
C TRP A 220 -18.98 4.12 3.95
N SER A 221 -19.59 3.91 5.11
CA SER A 221 -21.05 3.97 5.31
C SER A 221 -21.71 5.30 4.96
N GLY A 222 -20.91 6.36 4.76
CA GLY A 222 -21.42 7.65 4.34
C GLY A 222 -22.37 8.33 5.32
N THR A 223 -22.80 9.55 4.98
CA THR A 223 -23.75 10.35 5.76
C THR A 223 -25.07 10.59 5.01
N LEU A 224 -25.23 10.04 3.81
CA LEU A 224 -26.33 10.40 2.90
C LEU A 224 -27.69 9.80 3.27
N GLY A 225 -27.79 8.94 4.30
CA GLY A 225 -29.04 8.31 4.71
C GLY A 225 -29.71 7.41 3.66
N THR A 226 -29.00 7.07 2.58
CA THR A 226 -29.50 6.29 1.43
C THR A 226 -29.35 4.78 1.63
N GLY A 227 -28.68 4.33 2.69
CA GLY A 227 -28.26 2.93 2.87
C GLY A 227 -27.09 2.51 1.96
N LYS A 228 -26.61 3.41 1.08
CA LYS A 228 -25.45 3.16 0.23
C LYS A 228 -24.16 3.62 0.91
N HIS A 229 -23.12 2.87 0.68
CA HIS A 229 -21.75 3.21 1.03
C HIS A 229 -21.13 4.04 -0.10
N GLN A 230 -20.38 5.06 0.31
CA GLN A 230 -19.72 6.00 -0.59
C GLN A 230 -18.30 5.55 -0.90
N SER A 231 -17.93 5.67 -2.16
CA SER A 231 -16.55 5.43 -2.59
C SER A 231 -15.60 6.56 -2.18
N SER A 232 -14.37 6.21 -1.84
CA SER A 232 -13.32 7.14 -1.40
C SER A 232 -11.94 6.72 -1.88
N ILE A 233 -11.01 7.66 -1.96
CA ILE A 233 -9.58 7.39 -2.12
C ILE A 233 -8.90 7.64 -0.78
N LEU A 234 -8.50 6.58 -0.08
CA LEU A 234 -7.80 6.61 1.20
C LEU A 234 -6.42 5.98 1.11
N ASP A 235 -6.30 4.95 0.25
CA ASP A 235 -5.05 4.20 0.06
C ASP A 235 -4.24 4.80 -1.08
N HIS A 236 -2.93 4.91 -0.87
CA HIS A 236 -2.03 5.47 -1.86
C HIS A 236 -0.78 4.61 -2.05
N ILE A 237 -0.26 4.63 -3.28
CA ILE A 237 1.12 4.29 -3.62
C ILE A 237 1.76 5.59 -4.07
N VAL A 238 2.69 6.08 -3.27
CA VAL A 238 3.38 7.37 -3.46
C VAL A 238 4.84 7.10 -3.79
N LEU A 239 5.29 7.67 -4.89
CA LEU A 239 6.63 7.49 -5.45
C LEU A 239 7.42 8.80 -5.39
N GLU A 240 8.75 8.73 -5.23
CA GLU A 240 9.61 9.83 -5.65
C GLU A 240 9.43 10.10 -7.16
N ASP A 241 9.41 11.35 -7.58
CA ASP A 241 9.08 11.75 -8.97
C ASP A 241 9.98 11.07 -10.01
N ASP A 242 11.25 10.81 -9.66
CA ASP A 242 12.20 10.11 -10.53
C ASP A 242 11.80 8.65 -10.85
N LEU A 243 10.94 8.04 -10.02
CA LEU A 243 10.45 6.68 -10.25
C LEU A 243 9.24 6.63 -11.17
N VAL A 244 8.52 7.73 -11.33
CA VAL A 244 7.24 7.80 -12.08
C VAL A 244 7.43 7.42 -13.55
N ALA A 245 8.54 7.82 -14.17
CA ALA A 245 8.84 7.46 -15.55
C ALA A 245 8.99 5.94 -15.81
N GLY A 246 9.24 5.17 -14.74
CA GLY A 246 9.29 3.70 -14.79
C GLY A 246 7.94 3.02 -14.69
N VAL A 247 6.88 3.73 -14.30
CA VAL A 247 5.54 3.17 -14.14
C VAL A 247 4.97 2.79 -15.50
N GLN A 248 4.41 1.60 -15.58
CA GLN A 248 3.72 1.09 -16.76
C GLN A 248 2.21 1.19 -16.58
N ASP A 249 1.68 0.66 -15.49
CA ASP A 249 0.24 0.60 -15.24
C ASP A 249 -0.07 0.79 -13.75
N VAL A 250 -1.30 1.27 -13.47
CA VAL A 250 -1.87 1.41 -12.14
C VAL A 250 -3.24 0.72 -12.13
N TYR A 251 -3.44 -0.19 -11.19
CA TYR A 251 -4.66 -0.99 -11.08
C TYR A 251 -5.29 -0.87 -9.69
N PHE A 252 -6.58 -1.11 -9.65
CA PHE A 252 -7.30 -1.39 -8.40
C PHE A 252 -8.22 -2.59 -8.62
N GLY A 253 -8.64 -3.26 -7.56
CA GLY A 253 -9.35 -4.51 -7.69
C GLY A 253 -10.53 -4.68 -6.76
N SER A 254 -10.94 -5.94 -6.61
CA SER A 254 -12.01 -6.34 -5.72
C SER A 254 -13.33 -5.62 -6.05
N HIS A 255 -14.12 -5.28 -5.04
CA HIS A 255 -15.41 -4.61 -5.18
C HIS A 255 -15.30 -3.20 -5.80
N CYS A 256 -14.20 -2.48 -5.62
CA CYS A 256 -13.98 -1.18 -6.26
C CYS A 256 -14.01 -1.30 -7.79
N ALA A 257 -13.25 -2.22 -8.35
CA ALA A 257 -13.22 -2.46 -9.79
C ALA A 257 -14.55 -3.04 -10.31
N LYS A 258 -15.14 -3.97 -9.55
CA LYS A 258 -16.41 -4.61 -9.92
C LYS A 258 -17.55 -3.60 -10.08
N LEU A 259 -17.58 -2.58 -9.23
CA LEU A 259 -18.65 -1.57 -9.22
C LEU A 259 -18.27 -0.26 -9.91
N ASP A 260 -17.06 -0.19 -10.47
CA ASP A 260 -16.56 1.03 -11.10
C ASP A 260 -16.66 2.24 -10.15
N CYS A 261 -16.37 2.00 -8.88
CA CYS A 261 -16.42 3.00 -7.79
C CYS A 261 -17.78 3.69 -7.59
N LYS A 262 -18.88 3.11 -8.05
CA LYS A 262 -20.22 3.65 -7.82
C LYS A 262 -20.69 3.38 -6.40
N ASP A 263 -21.37 4.34 -5.79
CA ASP A 263 -21.98 4.17 -4.48
C ASP A 263 -22.96 2.99 -4.48
N ALA A 264 -22.81 2.08 -3.52
CA ALA A 264 -23.52 0.80 -3.51
C ALA A 264 -23.91 0.39 -2.08
N THR A 265 -24.92 -0.48 -1.98
CA THR A 265 -25.26 -1.09 -0.69
C THR A 265 -24.23 -2.15 -0.30
N PRO A 266 -24.12 -2.52 1.00
CA PRO A 266 -23.23 -3.60 1.43
C PRO A 266 -23.43 -4.91 0.67
N GLU A 267 -24.68 -5.21 0.25
CA GLU A 267 -25.01 -6.42 -0.51
C GLU A 267 -24.47 -6.35 -1.93
N GLU A 268 -24.58 -5.19 -2.60
CA GLU A 268 -24.06 -4.94 -3.94
C GLU A 268 -22.52 -4.98 -3.96
N LEU A 269 -21.87 -4.48 -2.87
CA LEU A 269 -20.41 -4.55 -2.68
C LEU A 269 -19.92 -6.00 -2.59
N GLY A 270 -20.75 -6.90 -2.04
CA GLY A 270 -20.52 -8.34 -2.08
C GLY A 270 -19.55 -8.88 -1.05
N ILE A 271 -19.12 -10.14 -1.26
CA ILE A 271 -18.43 -10.93 -0.23
C ILE A 271 -17.07 -10.36 0.18
N SER A 272 -16.28 -9.84 -0.75
CA SER A 272 -14.96 -9.27 -0.42
C SER A 272 -15.08 -8.06 0.49
N TYR A 273 -16.09 -7.18 0.27
CA TYR A 273 -16.40 -6.07 1.15
C TYR A 273 -16.87 -6.54 2.53
N GLN A 274 -17.81 -7.48 2.55
CA GLN A 274 -18.44 -7.92 3.79
C GLN A 274 -17.48 -8.71 4.69
N THR A 275 -16.59 -9.52 4.11
CA THR A 275 -15.83 -10.53 4.85
C THR A 275 -14.30 -10.39 4.78
N VAL A 276 -13.78 -9.45 3.97
CA VAL A 276 -12.34 -9.20 3.90
C VAL A 276 -12.03 -7.76 4.28
N SER A 277 -12.45 -6.78 3.47
CA SER A 277 -12.15 -5.39 3.74
C SER A 277 -13.12 -4.44 3.04
N ASP A 278 -13.37 -3.29 3.65
CA ASP A 278 -14.00 -2.12 3.06
C ASP A 278 -13.05 -1.32 2.14
N HIS A 279 -11.78 -1.68 2.13
CA HIS A 279 -10.78 -1.20 1.17
C HIS A 279 -10.59 -2.18 0.01
N CYS A 280 -9.95 -1.70 -1.04
CA CYS A 280 -9.61 -2.46 -2.22
C CYS A 280 -8.09 -2.50 -2.44
N PRO A 281 -7.54 -3.61 -2.94
CA PRO A 281 -6.13 -3.65 -3.29
C PRO A 281 -5.83 -2.72 -4.46
N ILE A 282 -4.69 -2.03 -4.38
CA ILE A 282 -4.13 -1.22 -5.46
C ILE A 282 -2.76 -1.74 -5.86
N GLN A 283 -2.40 -1.63 -7.13
CA GLN A 283 -1.15 -2.14 -7.68
C GLN A 283 -0.54 -1.17 -8.67
N VAL A 284 0.77 -1.05 -8.63
CA VAL A 284 1.59 -0.36 -9.64
C VAL A 284 2.58 -1.34 -10.24
N THR A 285 2.67 -1.37 -11.57
CA THR A 285 3.67 -2.14 -12.30
C THR A 285 4.73 -1.22 -12.89
N PHE A 286 5.96 -1.67 -12.89
CA PHE A 286 7.12 -0.97 -13.44
C PHE A 286 7.68 -1.74 -14.64
N LYS A 287 8.27 -0.98 -15.58
CA LYS A 287 8.99 -1.52 -16.76
C LYS A 287 10.24 -2.27 -16.36
#